data_833f201c18d88886c0e34c4b4f8e0436
#
_entry.id   833f201c18d88886c0e34c4b4f8e0436
#
_cell.length_a   1.000
_cell.length_b   1.000
_cell.length_c   1.000
_cell.angle_alpha   90.00
_cell.angle_beta   90.00
_cell.angle_gamma   90.00
#
_symmetry.space_group_name_H-M   'P 1'
#
loop_
_entity.id
_entity.type
_entity.pdbx_description
1 polymer ?
#
loop_
_entity_poly.entity_id
_entity_poly.type
_entity_poly.pdbx_seq_one_letter_code
_entity_poly.pdbx_strand_id
1 'polypeptide(L)' 'MYILGISAYYHDSAACIIRNGEILAAAQEERFSRMKHDPRFPAHAIRYCLQEAGI' A
#
# COMPACT_ATOMS: atom_id res chain seq x y z
N MET A 1 8.19 -11.82 10.90
CA MET A 1 7.65 -10.49 11.22
C MET A 1 7.13 -9.82 9.98
N TYR A 2 5.93 -9.27 10.05
CA TYR A 2 5.37 -8.46 8.97
C TYR A 2 5.64 -7.00 9.24
N ILE A 3 5.98 -6.26 8.19
CA ILE A 3 6.16 -4.81 8.26
C ILE A 3 5.30 -4.18 7.18
N LEU A 4 4.39 -3.28 7.57
CA LEU A 4 3.57 -2.53 6.63
C LEU A 4 4.17 -1.14 6.47
N GLY A 5 4.56 -0.81 5.24
CA GLY A 5 5.09 0.51 4.92
C GLY A 5 4.01 1.36 4.25
N ILE A 6 3.91 2.61 4.65
CA ILE A 6 2.88 3.52 4.15
C ILE A 6 3.50 4.85 3.76
N SER A 7 3.12 5.38 2.59
CA SER A 7 3.41 6.74 2.16
C SER A 7 2.07 7.43 1.94
N ALA A 8 1.83 8.55 2.60
CA ALA A 8 0.53 9.21 2.56
C ALA A 8 0.66 10.73 2.70
N TYR A 9 -0.40 11.42 2.26
CA TYR A 9 -0.57 12.86 2.45
C TYR A 9 0.46 13.75 1.76
N TYR A 10 1.13 13.20 0.78
CA TYR A 10 2.02 13.98 -0.08
C TYR A 10 1.48 13.83 -1.50
N HIS A 11 2.16 13.11 -2.37
CA HIS A 11 1.57 12.69 -3.64
C HIS A 11 1.98 11.23 -3.84
N ASP A 12 1.22 10.51 -4.65
CA ASP A 12 1.48 9.11 -4.92
C ASP A 12 1.45 8.25 -3.64
N SER A 13 0.36 8.36 -2.88
CA SER A 13 0.15 7.53 -1.70
C SER A 13 0.25 6.05 -2.04
N ALA A 14 0.89 5.29 -1.18
CA ALA A 14 1.19 3.90 -1.47
C ALA A 14 1.31 3.08 -0.18
N ALA A 15 1.25 1.76 -0.35
CA ALA A 15 1.49 0.83 0.76
C ALA A 15 2.28 -0.35 0.25
N CYS A 16 3.05 -0.97 1.14
CA CYS A 16 3.70 -2.23 0.85
C CYS A 16 3.73 -3.08 2.11
N ILE A 17 3.82 -4.39 1.94
CA ILE A 17 3.95 -5.29 3.07
C ILE A 17 5.15 -6.21 2.84
N ILE A 18 5.96 -6.33 3.89
CA ILE A 18 7.21 -7.08 3.85
C ILE A 18 7.14 -8.15 4.94
N ARG A 19 7.59 -9.35 4.62
CA ARG A 19 7.70 -10.44 5.58
C ARG A 19 9.12 -10.96 5.55
N ASN A 20 9.80 -10.85 6.71
CA ASN A 20 11.16 -11.36 6.87
C ASN A 20 12.10 -10.90 5.75
N GLY A 21 12.01 -9.61 5.40
CA GLY A 21 12.87 -9.01 4.38
C GLY A 21 12.41 -9.19 2.94
N GLU A 22 11.28 -9.87 2.72
CA GLU A 22 10.77 -10.12 1.38
C GLU A 22 9.49 -9.32 1.14
N ILE A 23 9.42 -8.61 0.01
CA ILE A 23 8.22 -7.84 -0.33
C ILE A 23 7.16 -8.81 -0.83
N LEU A 24 6.02 -8.87 -0.11
CA LEU A 24 4.89 -9.70 -0.50
C LEU A 24 3.94 -8.99 -1.44
N ALA A 25 3.73 -7.70 -1.23
CA ALA A 25 2.83 -6.90 -2.07
C ALA A 25 3.16 -5.43 -1.93
N ALA A 26 2.87 -4.66 -2.98
CA ALA A 26 3.04 -3.22 -2.99
C ALA A 26 2.07 -2.64 -4.01
N ALA A 27 1.49 -1.48 -3.70
CA ALA A 27 0.56 -0.83 -4.61
C ALA A 27 0.43 0.65 -4.29
N GLN A 28 0.15 1.45 -5.31
CA GLN A 28 -0.19 2.85 -5.14
C GLN A 28 -1.70 3.02 -5.03
N GLU A 29 -2.15 3.97 -4.23
CA GLU A 29 -3.57 4.21 -4.03
C GLU A 29 -4.26 4.64 -5.33
N GLU A 30 -3.56 5.35 -6.19
CA GLU A 30 -4.04 5.77 -7.51
C GLU A 30 -4.61 4.59 -8.31
N ARG A 31 -4.00 3.42 -8.15
CA ARG A 31 -4.40 2.20 -8.85
C ARG A 31 -5.84 1.81 -8.54
N PHE A 32 -6.31 2.13 -7.35
CA PHE A 32 -7.65 1.78 -6.90
C PHE A 32 -8.63 2.94 -7.01
N SER A 33 -8.18 4.14 -6.64
CA SER A 33 -9.02 5.33 -6.64
C SER A 33 -9.18 5.95 -8.01
N ARG A 34 -8.28 5.65 -8.94
CA ARG A 34 -8.23 6.24 -10.27
C ARG A 34 -7.95 7.74 -10.25
N MET A 35 -7.55 8.28 -9.10
CA MET A 35 -7.14 9.67 -8.97
C MET A 35 -5.63 9.74 -9.14
N LYS A 36 -5.19 10.41 -10.22
CA LYS A 36 -3.77 10.50 -10.52
C LYS A 36 -3.02 11.20 -9.40
N HIS A 37 -1.89 10.62 -8.95
CA HIS A 37 -1.07 11.13 -7.86
C HIS A 37 -1.88 11.33 -6.57
N ASP A 38 -2.77 10.38 -6.28
CA ASP A 38 -3.66 10.44 -5.12
C ASP A 38 -2.85 10.60 -3.82
N PRO A 39 -2.98 11.74 -3.10
CA PRO A 39 -2.24 11.97 -1.87
C PRO A 39 -2.98 11.52 -0.61
N ARG A 40 -4.19 10.98 -0.76
CA ARG A 40 -5.01 10.60 0.38
C ARG A 40 -4.41 9.38 1.09
N PHE A 41 -4.88 9.13 2.31
CA PHE A 41 -4.44 7.94 3.05
C PHE A 41 -4.73 6.69 2.19
N PRO A 42 -3.73 5.80 2.00
CA PRO A 42 -3.86 4.71 1.03
C PRO A 42 -4.63 3.51 1.58
N ALA A 43 -5.90 3.71 1.94
CA ALA A 43 -6.72 2.66 2.54
C ALA A 43 -6.90 1.45 1.63
N HIS A 44 -7.12 1.68 0.33
CA HIS A 44 -7.32 0.57 -0.60
C HIS A 44 -6.02 -0.19 -0.84
N ALA A 45 -4.90 0.54 -0.95
CA ALA A 45 -3.60 -0.09 -1.15
C ALA A 45 -3.22 -0.94 0.07
N ILE A 46 -3.51 -0.44 1.28
CA ILE A 46 -3.25 -1.18 2.51
C ILE A 46 -4.08 -2.46 2.53
N ARG A 47 -5.37 -2.36 2.22
CA ARG A 47 -6.25 -3.53 2.19
C ARG A 47 -5.76 -4.57 1.20
N TYR A 48 -5.35 -4.12 0.02
CA TYR A 48 -4.81 -5.01 -1.00
C TYR A 48 -3.57 -5.75 -0.47
N CYS A 49 -2.65 -5.00 0.14
CA CYS A 49 -1.42 -5.60 0.67
C CYS A 49 -1.71 -6.65 1.75
N LEU A 50 -2.64 -6.34 2.66
CA LEU A 50 -2.99 -7.28 3.72
C LEU A 50 -3.65 -8.54 3.16
N GLN A 51 -4.52 -8.40 2.18
CA GLN A 51 -5.16 -9.54 1.54
C GLN A 51 -4.14 -10.42 0.83
N GLU A 52 -3.19 -9.81 0.10
CA GLU A 52 -2.17 -10.58 -0.59
C GLU A 52 -1.23 -11.30 0.37
N ALA A 53 -1.02 -10.74 1.55
CA ALA A 53 -0.20 -11.37 2.59
C ALA A 53 -0.98 -12.43 3.38
N GLY A 54 -2.29 -12.50 3.24
CA GLY A 54 -3.11 -13.49 3.93
C GLY A 54 -3.40 -13.16 5.39
N ILE A 55 -3.37 -11.89 5.74
CA ILE A 55 -3.60 -11.49 7.12
C ILE A 55 -4.68 -10.44 7.24
#